data_2f7c3adb26a46f13805dc6a6b8c6e0c3
#
_entry.id   2f7c3adb26a46f13805dc6a6b8c6e0c3
#
_cell.length_a   1.000
_cell.length_b   1.000
_cell.length_c   1.000
_cell.angle_alpha   90.00
_cell.angle_beta   90.00
_cell.angle_gamma   90.00
#
_symmetry.space_group_name_H-M   'P 1'
#
loop_
_entity.id
_entity.type
_entity.pdbx_description
1 polymer ?
#
loop_
_entity_poly.entity_id
_entity_poly.type
_entity_poly.pdbx_seq_one_letter_code
_entity_poly.pdbx_strand_id
1 'polypeptide(L)'
;AGERIERLDEVQWSAREEAVVARRIERLDALVLAEKPIHPPPRELAAAAMLDGLRALGIGALPWDDESRNLQARVELARARALPGTADWPRFDDAALLEAVDDWLVPWLDGITRRAQLARVPLAEALRARLGYERQRRLDDWLPTHLTVPTGSRIRIDYLDELAPCASMRMQEVFG
;
A
#
# COMPACT_ATOMS: atom_id res chain seq x y z
N ALA A 1 2.44 -31.43 -40.52
CA ALA A 1 3.43 -31.06 -39.55
C ALA A 1 2.97 -29.89 -38.73
N GLY A 2 2.36 -30.12 -37.64
CA GLY A 2 1.87 -29.06 -36.74
C GLY A 2 2.78 -28.81 -35.56
N GLU A 3 4.06 -29.11 -35.70
CA GLU A 3 4.98 -28.89 -34.59
C GLU A 3 5.28 -27.42 -34.43
N ARG A 4 4.72 -26.85 -33.42
CA ARG A 4 4.89 -25.43 -33.10
C ARG A 4 5.53 -25.29 -31.73
N ILE A 5 6.66 -24.61 -31.70
CA ILE A 5 7.30 -24.29 -30.43
C ILE A 5 6.57 -23.07 -29.87
N GLU A 6 5.99 -23.24 -28.66
CA GLU A 6 5.36 -22.16 -27.92
C GLU A 6 6.37 -21.56 -26.98
N ARG A 7 6.39 -20.25 -26.95
CA ARG A 7 7.19 -19.48 -25.97
C ARG A 7 6.25 -18.81 -25.02
N LEU A 8 6.45 -19.09 -23.74
CA LEU A 8 5.62 -18.54 -22.68
C LEU A 8 6.52 -17.85 -21.64
N ASP A 9 6.22 -16.60 -21.38
CA ASP A 9 6.88 -15.87 -20.29
C ASP A 9 6.09 -16.12 -19.02
N GLU A 10 6.73 -16.75 -18.05
CA GLU A 10 6.15 -17.04 -16.75
C GLU A 10 6.75 -16.12 -15.71
N VAL A 11 5.91 -15.30 -15.10
CA VAL A 11 6.32 -14.35 -14.08
C VAL A 11 5.49 -14.61 -12.85
N GLN A 12 6.13 -14.89 -11.72
CA GLN A 12 5.43 -15.23 -10.50
C GLN A 12 6.20 -14.81 -9.27
N TRP A 13 5.51 -14.71 -8.16
CA TRP A 13 6.11 -14.48 -6.86
C TRP A 13 6.70 -15.78 -6.32
N SER A 14 7.94 -15.73 -5.89
CA SER A 14 8.58 -16.85 -5.19
C SER A 14 8.59 -16.58 -3.70
N ALA A 15 7.85 -17.37 -2.94
CA ALA A 15 7.82 -17.25 -1.49
C ALA A 15 9.18 -17.58 -0.87
N ARG A 16 9.92 -18.47 -1.49
CA ARG A 16 11.26 -18.86 -1.03
C ARG A 16 12.26 -17.73 -1.17
N GLU A 17 12.26 -17.06 -2.33
CA GLU A 17 13.19 -15.98 -2.62
C GLU A 17 12.67 -14.62 -2.15
N GLU A 18 11.40 -14.54 -1.80
CA GLU A 18 10.70 -13.31 -1.49
C GLU A 18 10.92 -12.26 -2.59
N ALA A 19 10.76 -12.73 -3.82
CA ALA A 19 11.00 -11.94 -5.01
C ALA A 19 10.17 -12.44 -6.18
N VAL A 20 9.96 -11.56 -7.14
CA VAL A 20 9.38 -11.92 -8.44
C VAL A 20 10.43 -12.67 -9.23
N VAL A 21 10.08 -13.83 -9.73
CA VAL A 21 10.92 -14.62 -10.63
C VAL A 21 10.25 -14.69 -11.98
N ALA A 22 11.04 -14.54 -13.03
CA ALA A 22 10.56 -14.55 -14.40
C ALA A 22 11.42 -15.46 -15.23
N ARG A 23 10.77 -16.26 -16.05
CA ARG A 23 11.46 -17.18 -16.97
C ARG A 23 10.68 -17.30 -18.26
N ARG A 24 11.42 -17.57 -19.34
CA ARG A 24 10.83 -17.89 -20.63
C ARG A 24 10.89 -19.38 -20.82
N ILE A 25 9.75 -19.98 -21.08
CA ILE A 25 9.61 -21.42 -21.30
C ILE A 25 9.34 -21.65 -22.78
N GLU A 26 10.13 -22.53 -23.39
CA GLU A 26 9.87 -23.02 -24.75
C GLU A 26 9.28 -24.41 -24.64
N ARG A 27 8.12 -24.60 -25.23
CA ARG A 27 7.40 -25.88 -25.24
C ARG A 27 7.15 -26.38 -26.63
N LEU A 28 7.21 -27.69 -26.78
CA LEU A 28 6.62 -28.41 -27.90
C LEU A 28 5.57 -29.33 -27.28
N ASP A 29 4.30 -29.07 -27.57
CA ASP A 29 3.16 -29.72 -26.91
C ASP A 29 3.31 -29.63 -25.36
N ALA A 30 3.30 -30.76 -24.67
CA ALA A 30 3.49 -30.82 -23.23
C ALA A 30 4.96 -30.88 -22.80
N LEU A 31 5.89 -30.92 -23.77
CA LEU A 31 7.31 -31.09 -23.48
C LEU A 31 8.00 -29.74 -23.37
N VAL A 32 8.63 -29.50 -22.20
CA VAL A 32 9.42 -28.31 -21.97
C VAL A 32 10.81 -28.51 -22.62
N LEU A 33 11.12 -27.69 -23.62
CA LEU A 33 12.39 -27.80 -24.35
C LEU A 33 13.50 -26.96 -23.70
N ALA A 34 13.16 -25.79 -23.14
CA ALA A 34 14.13 -24.91 -22.56
C ALA A 34 13.47 -23.97 -21.56
N GLU A 35 14.22 -23.56 -20.55
CA GLU A 35 13.85 -22.52 -19.59
C GLU A 35 14.98 -21.54 -19.48
N LYS A 36 14.69 -20.25 -19.58
CA LYS A 36 15.68 -19.19 -19.44
C LYS A 36 15.17 -18.10 -18.51
N PRO A 37 15.99 -17.63 -17.56
CA PRO A 37 15.59 -16.50 -16.73
C PRO A 37 15.45 -15.24 -17.59
N ILE A 38 14.52 -14.39 -17.22
CA ILE A 38 14.29 -13.09 -17.85
C ILE A 38 14.65 -12.00 -16.86
N HIS A 39 15.56 -11.11 -17.25
CA HIS A 39 15.94 -9.94 -16.44
C HIS A 39 16.07 -8.71 -17.34
N PRO A 40 15.38 -7.63 -17.05
CA PRO A 40 14.32 -7.48 -16.05
C PRO A 40 13.04 -8.21 -16.47
N PRO A 41 12.18 -8.57 -15.52
CA PRO A 41 10.90 -9.17 -15.89
C PRO A 41 10.00 -8.14 -16.60
N PRO A 42 9.04 -8.59 -17.44
CA PRO A 42 8.08 -7.69 -18.05
C PRO A 42 7.34 -6.87 -16.96
N ARG A 43 7.28 -5.56 -17.18
CA ARG A 43 6.85 -4.59 -16.17
C ARG A 43 5.46 -4.89 -15.58
N GLU A 44 4.48 -5.11 -16.47
CA GLU A 44 3.10 -5.34 -16.02
C GLU A 44 2.95 -6.67 -15.28
N LEU A 45 3.63 -7.69 -15.78
CA LEU A 45 3.60 -9.01 -15.18
C LEU A 45 4.34 -9.01 -13.83
N ALA A 46 5.41 -8.23 -13.74
CA ALA A 46 6.16 -8.09 -12.48
C ALA A 46 5.31 -7.41 -11.42
N ALA A 47 4.57 -6.37 -11.78
CA ALA A 47 3.69 -5.70 -10.84
C ALA A 47 2.60 -6.64 -10.31
N ALA A 48 1.97 -7.41 -11.20
CA ALA A 48 0.95 -8.37 -10.80
C ALA A 48 1.52 -9.44 -9.85
N ALA A 49 2.71 -9.96 -10.17
CA ALA A 49 3.37 -10.95 -9.33
C ALA A 49 3.77 -10.37 -7.97
N MET A 50 4.20 -9.11 -7.95
CA MET A 50 4.54 -8.43 -6.70
C MET A 50 3.30 -8.22 -5.82
N LEU A 51 2.15 -7.93 -6.41
CA LEU A 51 0.88 -7.85 -5.67
C LEU A 51 0.50 -9.20 -5.07
N ASP A 52 0.69 -10.29 -5.80
CA ASP A 52 0.46 -11.63 -5.26
C ASP A 52 1.38 -11.91 -4.07
N GLY A 53 2.63 -11.48 -4.18
CA GLY A 53 3.58 -11.58 -3.08
C GLY A 53 3.15 -10.78 -1.86
N LEU A 54 2.66 -9.58 -2.08
CA LEU A 54 2.18 -8.74 -0.98
C LEU A 54 0.97 -9.36 -0.31
N ARG A 55 0.05 -9.94 -1.07
CA ARG A 55 -1.09 -10.65 -0.49
C ARG A 55 -0.65 -11.85 0.37
N ALA A 56 0.40 -12.53 -0.05
CA ALA A 56 0.97 -13.63 0.73
C ALA A 56 1.69 -13.16 1.99
N LEU A 57 2.41 -12.05 1.90
CA LEU A 57 3.15 -11.46 3.03
C LEU A 57 2.25 -10.72 4.00
N GLY A 58 1.18 -10.10 3.49
CA GLY A 58 0.29 -9.24 4.25
C GLY A 58 0.66 -7.76 4.11
N ILE A 59 -0.29 -6.90 4.46
CA ILE A 59 -0.14 -5.45 4.31
C ILE A 59 1.01 -4.89 5.17
N GLY A 60 1.36 -5.59 6.24
CA GLY A 60 2.48 -5.19 7.11
C GLY A 60 3.85 -5.22 6.44
N ALA A 61 3.98 -5.85 5.26
CA ALA A 61 5.22 -5.85 4.51
C ALA A 61 5.54 -4.48 3.89
N LEU A 62 4.55 -3.60 3.78
CA LEU A 62 4.75 -2.23 3.32
C LEU A 62 5.47 -1.40 4.39
N PRO A 63 6.15 -0.32 3.99
CA PRO A 63 6.94 0.48 4.94
C PRO A 63 6.07 1.44 5.75
N TRP A 64 5.27 0.90 6.63
CA TRP A 64 4.44 1.70 7.52
C TRP A 64 5.31 2.53 8.47
N ASP A 65 4.93 3.78 8.61
CA ASP A 65 5.55 4.71 9.57
C ASP A 65 4.45 5.47 10.31
N ASP A 66 4.84 6.37 11.19
CA ASP A 66 3.87 7.14 11.96
C ASP A 66 2.96 7.97 11.07
N GLU A 67 3.50 8.54 10.01
CA GLU A 67 2.72 9.36 9.08
C GLU A 67 1.65 8.53 8.36
N SER A 68 2.03 7.39 7.80
CA SER A 68 1.09 6.54 7.08
C SER A 68 0.06 5.91 8.01
N ARG A 69 0.47 5.47 9.19
CA ARG A 69 -0.45 4.93 10.18
C ARG A 69 -1.42 6.00 10.70
N ASN A 70 -0.92 7.21 10.92
CA ASN A 70 -1.77 8.30 11.37
C ASN A 70 -2.80 8.67 10.31
N LEU A 71 -2.42 8.69 9.05
CA LEU A 71 -3.35 8.93 7.95
C LEU A 71 -4.43 7.85 7.90
N GLN A 72 -4.04 6.59 8.01
CA GLN A 72 -4.98 5.48 8.06
C GLN A 72 -5.99 5.65 9.21
N ALA A 73 -5.49 5.96 10.39
CA ALA A 73 -6.33 6.15 11.57
C ALA A 73 -7.30 7.31 11.42
N ARG A 74 -6.84 8.41 10.82
CA ARG A 74 -7.69 9.58 10.59
C ARG A 74 -8.85 9.27 9.63
N VAL A 75 -8.55 8.57 8.54
CA VAL A 75 -9.58 8.18 7.57
C VAL A 75 -10.61 7.24 8.22
N GLU A 76 -10.13 6.24 8.94
CA GLU A 76 -11.03 5.29 9.60
C GLU A 76 -11.85 5.95 10.71
N LEU A 77 -11.27 6.91 11.43
CA LEU A 77 -11.98 7.67 12.44
C LEU A 77 -13.09 8.53 11.80
N ALA A 78 -12.79 9.21 10.69
CA ALA A 78 -13.77 10.01 9.99
C ALA A 78 -14.95 9.16 9.52
N ARG A 79 -14.67 7.98 9.00
CA ARG A 79 -15.69 7.03 8.56
C ARG A 79 -16.48 6.47 9.74
N ALA A 80 -15.82 6.09 10.81
CA ALA A 80 -16.45 5.55 12.00
C ALA A 80 -17.43 6.55 12.65
N ARG A 81 -17.09 7.82 12.60
CA ARG A 81 -17.92 8.90 13.12
C ARG A 81 -18.95 9.41 12.12
N ALA A 82 -19.00 8.81 10.94
CA ALA A 82 -19.92 9.18 9.86
C ALA A 82 -19.93 10.69 9.60
N LEU A 83 -18.74 11.29 9.53
CA LEU A 83 -18.62 12.71 9.24
C LEU A 83 -19.24 13.02 7.86
N PRO A 84 -19.77 14.25 7.66
CA PRO A 84 -20.47 14.57 6.42
C PRO A 84 -19.63 14.34 5.17
N GLY A 85 -20.18 13.58 4.21
CA GLY A 85 -19.49 13.30 2.95
C GLY A 85 -18.54 12.13 2.97
N THR A 86 -18.47 11.36 4.07
CA THR A 86 -17.55 10.21 4.16
C THR A 86 -18.18 8.88 3.73
N ALA A 87 -19.46 8.88 3.37
CA ALA A 87 -20.16 7.64 3.04
C ALA A 87 -19.54 6.89 1.86
N ASP A 88 -18.97 7.60 0.91
CA ASP A 88 -18.34 7.04 -0.29
C ASP A 88 -16.81 6.97 -0.21
N TRP A 89 -16.25 7.26 0.97
CA TRP A 89 -14.81 7.19 1.15
C TRP A 89 -14.33 5.75 1.16
N PRO A 90 -13.17 5.47 0.57
CA PRO A 90 -12.61 4.12 0.63
C PRO A 90 -12.24 3.74 2.05
N ARG A 91 -12.38 2.45 2.34
CA ARG A 91 -11.92 1.93 3.63
C ARG A 91 -10.41 1.85 3.65
N PHE A 92 -9.82 2.26 4.78
CA PHE A 92 -8.37 2.27 4.98
C PHE A 92 -7.89 1.29 6.06
N ASP A 93 -8.74 0.41 6.52
CA ASP A 93 -8.29 -0.66 7.42
C ASP A 93 -7.35 -1.62 6.68
N ASP A 94 -6.53 -2.32 7.41
CA ASP A 94 -5.49 -3.19 6.83
C ASP A 94 -6.07 -4.19 5.83
N ALA A 95 -7.18 -4.84 6.18
CA ALA A 95 -7.80 -5.83 5.31
C ALA A 95 -8.31 -5.22 4.02
N ALA A 96 -8.94 -4.05 4.09
CA ALA A 96 -9.48 -3.38 2.92
C ALA A 96 -8.38 -2.85 2.00
N LEU A 97 -7.30 -2.34 2.56
CA LEU A 97 -6.16 -1.89 1.78
C LEU A 97 -5.48 -3.05 1.05
N LEU A 98 -5.37 -4.18 1.70
CA LEU A 98 -4.79 -5.38 1.09
C LEU A 98 -5.71 -5.94 0.00
N GLU A 99 -7.00 -5.98 0.24
CA GLU A 99 -7.98 -6.47 -0.74
C GLU A 99 -7.97 -5.62 -2.00
N ALA A 100 -7.85 -4.31 -1.87
CA ALA A 100 -7.88 -3.36 -2.98
C ALA A 100 -6.49 -2.95 -3.47
N VAL A 101 -5.46 -3.69 -3.12
CA VAL A 101 -4.07 -3.31 -3.39
C VAL A 101 -3.78 -3.12 -4.88
N ASP A 102 -4.46 -3.84 -5.75
CA ASP A 102 -4.33 -3.69 -7.19
C ASP A 102 -4.92 -2.37 -7.71
N ASP A 103 -5.81 -1.74 -6.95
CA ASP A 103 -6.41 -0.45 -7.35
C ASP A 103 -5.50 0.75 -7.02
N TRP A 104 -4.71 0.67 -5.97
CA TRP A 104 -3.98 1.86 -5.49
C TRP A 104 -2.47 1.73 -5.47
N LEU A 105 -1.92 0.52 -5.43
CA LEU A 105 -0.48 0.33 -5.24
C LEU A 105 0.30 0.16 -6.54
N VAL A 106 -0.32 -0.30 -7.61
CA VAL A 106 0.36 -0.61 -8.88
C VAL A 106 1.28 0.51 -9.38
N PRO A 107 0.84 1.80 -9.40
CA PRO A 107 1.72 2.87 -9.89
C PRO A 107 3.01 3.05 -9.08
N TRP A 108 3.03 2.56 -7.85
CA TRP A 108 4.15 2.73 -6.92
C TRP A 108 5.09 1.53 -6.91
N LEU A 109 4.78 0.49 -7.69
CA LEU A 109 5.57 -0.75 -7.74
C LEU A 109 6.58 -0.80 -8.87
N ASP A 110 6.75 0.27 -9.62
CA ASP A 110 7.69 0.29 -10.73
C ASP A 110 9.12 0.05 -10.24
N GLY A 111 9.76 -0.94 -10.84
CA GLY A 111 11.11 -1.32 -10.43
C GLY A 111 11.18 -2.14 -9.14
N ILE A 112 10.05 -2.48 -8.53
CA ILE A 112 10.00 -3.23 -7.29
C ILE A 112 9.65 -4.68 -7.60
N THR A 113 10.62 -5.56 -7.40
CA THR A 113 10.49 -6.99 -7.68
C THR A 113 10.88 -7.86 -6.49
N ARG A 114 11.28 -7.26 -5.37
CA ARG A 114 11.71 -7.97 -4.17
C ARG A 114 11.09 -7.37 -2.93
N ARG A 115 10.87 -8.20 -1.93
CA ARG A 115 10.36 -7.73 -0.63
C ARG A 115 11.18 -6.57 -0.06
N ALA A 116 12.51 -6.68 -0.11
CA ALA A 116 13.39 -5.65 0.43
C ALA A 116 13.19 -4.28 -0.25
N GLN A 117 12.79 -4.27 -1.51
CA GLN A 117 12.55 -3.05 -2.26
C GLN A 117 11.23 -2.38 -1.89
N LEU A 118 10.32 -3.08 -1.21
CA LEU A 118 9.07 -2.48 -0.75
C LEU A 118 9.32 -1.29 0.16
N ALA A 119 10.47 -1.24 0.84
CA ALA A 119 10.85 -0.10 1.66
C ALA A 119 10.98 1.21 0.87
N ARG A 120 11.09 1.13 -0.45
CA ARG A 120 11.17 2.30 -1.33
C ARG A 120 9.80 2.90 -1.67
N VAL A 121 8.71 2.18 -1.39
CA VAL A 121 7.36 2.68 -1.67
C VAL A 121 7.06 3.86 -0.75
N PRO A 122 6.70 5.03 -1.31
CA PRO A 122 6.28 6.16 -0.48
C PRO A 122 4.84 5.95 -0.02
N LEU A 123 4.66 5.17 1.03
CA LEU A 123 3.36 4.65 1.44
C LEU A 123 2.36 5.74 1.79
N ALA A 124 2.80 6.77 2.52
CA ALA A 124 1.92 7.87 2.88
C ALA A 124 1.40 8.60 1.63
N GLU A 125 2.27 8.81 0.64
CA GLU A 125 1.87 9.43 -0.63
C GLU A 125 0.91 8.56 -1.41
N ALA A 126 1.14 7.25 -1.44
CA ALA A 126 0.27 6.31 -2.11
C ALA A 126 -1.13 6.29 -1.48
N LEU A 127 -1.20 6.35 -0.16
CA LEU A 127 -2.46 6.42 0.57
C LEU A 127 -3.18 7.74 0.32
N ARG A 128 -2.45 8.86 0.30
CA ARG A 128 -3.03 10.17 -0.04
C ARG A 128 -3.60 10.19 -1.45
N ALA A 129 -2.90 9.58 -2.38
CA ALA A 129 -3.39 9.48 -3.76
C ALA A 129 -4.68 8.65 -3.84
N ARG A 130 -4.77 7.57 -3.06
CA ARG A 130 -5.99 6.78 -2.99
C ARG A 130 -7.16 7.57 -2.41
N LEU A 131 -6.90 8.36 -1.39
CA LEU A 131 -7.94 9.18 -0.77
C LEU A 131 -8.41 10.30 -1.71
N GLY A 132 -7.46 10.97 -2.36
CA GLY A 132 -7.73 12.10 -3.24
C GLY A 132 -7.60 13.43 -2.53
N TYR A 133 -7.30 14.47 -3.31
CA TYR A 133 -6.99 15.79 -2.77
C TYR A 133 -8.14 16.42 -1.99
N GLU A 134 -9.35 16.37 -2.52
CA GLU A 134 -10.49 16.99 -1.84
C GLU A 134 -10.83 16.32 -0.51
N ARG A 135 -10.80 14.99 -0.49
CA ARG A 135 -11.03 14.23 0.73
C ARG A 135 -9.93 14.49 1.75
N GLN A 136 -8.70 14.62 1.29
CA GLN A 136 -7.57 14.94 2.15
C GLN A 136 -7.74 16.33 2.79
N ARG A 137 -8.20 17.32 2.03
CA ARG A 137 -8.48 18.65 2.58
C ARG A 137 -9.55 18.60 3.66
N ARG A 138 -10.64 17.87 3.40
CA ARG A 138 -11.70 17.69 4.41
C ARG A 138 -11.18 17.00 5.65
N LEU A 139 -10.34 15.99 5.45
CA LEU A 139 -9.74 15.29 6.57
C LEU A 139 -8.88 16.21 7.42
N ASP A 140 -8.09 17.07 6.78
CA ASP A 140 -7.26 18.04 7.48
C ASP A 140 -8.09 19.07 8.26
N ASP A 141 -9.25 19.44 7.73
CA ASP A 141 -10.16 20.36 8.41
C ASP A 141 -10.80 19.73 9.65
N TRP A 142 -11.22 18.46 9.55
CA TRP A 142 -11.92 17.79 10.64
C TRP A 142 -10.98 17.16 11.66
N LEU A 143 -9.89 16.59 11.19
CA LEU A 143 -8.95 15.81 11.99
C LEU A 143 -7.52 16.24 11.63
N PRO A 144 -7.11 17.46 12.01
CA PRO A 144 -5.79 17.97 11.63
C PRO A 144 -4.66 17.15 12.23
N THR A 145 -3.51 17.17 11.59
CA THR A 145 -2.33 16.44 12.06
C THR A 145 -1.67 17.15 13.25
N HIS A 146 -1.88 18.45 13.36
CA HIS A 146 -1.28 19.26 14.41
C HIS A 146 -2.31 20.20 15.02
N LEU A 147 -2.13 20.49 16.28
CA LEU A 147 -2.91 21.48 17.02
C LEU A 147 -1.96 22.59 17.44
N THR A 148 -2.35 23.84 17.17
CA THR A 148 -1.61 25.00 17.66
C THR A 148 -2.20 25.44 18.99
N VAL A 149 -1.37 25.42 20.04
CA VAL A 149 -1.79 25.88 21.37
C VAL A 149 -1.54 27.38 21.51
N PRO A 150 -2.17 28.04 22.55
CA PRO A 150 -2.02 29.50 22.72
C PRO A 150 -0.58 29.99 22.88
N THR A 151 0.34 29.12 23.30
CA THR A 151 1.76 29.46 23.42
C THR A 151 2.48 29.53 22.07
N GLY A 152 1.79 29.19 20.97
CA GLY A 152 2.39 29.16 19.65
C GLY A 152 3.04 27.85 19.26
N SER A 153 3.12 26.90 20.18
CA SER A 153 3.67 25.58 19.90
C SER A 153 2.71 24.76 19.05
N ARG A 154 3.27 23.98 18.13
CA ARG A 154 2.50 23.02 17.34
C ARG A 154 2.66 21.63 17.95
N ILE A 155 1.55 20.99 18.22
CA ILE A 155 1.52 19.67 18.83
C ILE A 155 0.98 18.69 17.82
N ARG A 156 1.71 17.60 17.62
CA ARG A 156 1.27 16.53 16.73
C ARG A 156 0.17 15.73 17.43
N ILE A 157 -0.93 15.49 16.71
CA ILE A 157 -2.05 14.72 17.22
C ILE A 157 -1.84 13.25 16.83
N ASP A 158 -1.90 12.37 17.83
CA ASP A 158 -1.80 10.94 17.63
C ASP A 158 -3.20 10.34 17.51
N TYR A 159 -3.50 9.79 16.33
CA TYR A 159 -4.78 9.15 16.04
C TYR A 159 -4.68 7.63 16.09
N LEU A 160 -3.52 7.08 16.39
CA LEU A 160 -3.30 5.65 16.42
C LEU A 160 -4.01 4.96 17.59
N ASP A 161 -4.44 5.74 18.56
CA ASP A 161 -5.01 5.24 19.80
C ASP A 161 -6.53 5.05 19.65
N GLU A 162 -6.91 3.86 19.17
CA GLU A 162 -8.29 3.37 19.13
C GLU A 162 -9.30 4.21 18.34
N LEU A 163 -8.92 4.75 17.21
CA LEU A 163 -9.82 5.56 16.40
C LEU A 163 -10.37 6.77 17.20
N ALA A 164 -9.72 7.12 18.30
CA ALA A 164 -10.04 8.30 19.09
C ALA A 164 -8.75 9.07 19.31
N PRO A 165 -8.71 10.35 18.95
CA PRO A 165 -7.55 11.16 19.28
C PRO A 165 -7.31 11.07 20.77
N CYS A 166 -6.07 10.89 21.17
CA CYS A 166 -5.76 10.75 22.59
C CYS A 166 -6.13 12.02 23.34
N ALA A 167 -7.28 12.02 23.95
CA ALA A 167 -7.75 13.16 24.74
C ALA A 167 -6.82 13.48 25.89
N SER A 168 -6.21 12.45 26.49
CA SER A 168 -5.25 12.63 27.55
C SER A 168 -4.02 13.40 27.08
N MET A 169 -3.53 13.12 25.90
CA MET A 169 -2.39 13.83 25.35
C MET A 169 -2.72 15.30 25.09
N ARG A 170 -3.90 15.58 24.54
CA ARG A 170 -4.32 16.96 24.32
C ARG A 170 -4.55 17.71 25.61
N MET A 171 -5.10 17.04 26.60
CA MET A 171 -5.30 17.64 27.91
C MET A 171 -3.97 17.98 28.60
N GLN A 172 -3.01 17.09 28.51
CA GLN A 172 -1.68 17.33 29.02
C GLN A 172 -1.02 18.54 28.39
N GLU A 173 -1.17 18.69 27.09
CA GLU A 173 -0.57 19.80 26.35
C GLU A 173 -1.29 21.12 26.62
N VAL A 174 -2.59 21.07 26.84
CA VAL A 174 -3.38 22.26 27.15
C VAL A 174 -3.05 22.78 28.58
N PHE A 175 -2.80 21.88 29.50
CA PHE A 175 -2.51 22.23 30.88
C PHE A 175 -1.02 22.27 31.20
N GLY A 176 -0.21 21.79 30.29
CA GLY A 176 1.26 21.75 30.43
C GLY A 176 1.95 23.05 30.07
#